data_d4fde4b52735fe1ab10191c764bf756b
#
_entry.id   d4fde4b52735fe1ab10191c764bf756b
#
_cell.length_a   1.000
_cell.length_b   1.000
_cell.length_c   1.000
_cell.angle_alpha   90.00
_cell.angle_beta   90.00
_cell.angle_gamma   90.00
#
_symmetry.space_group_name_H-M   'P 1'
#
loop_
_entity.id
_entity.type
_entity.pdbx_description
1 polymer ?
#
loop_
_entity_poly.entity_id
_entity_poly.type
_entity_poly.pdbx_seq_one_letter_code
_entity_poly.pdbx_strand_id
1 'polypeptide(L)'
;MWVASFRNDLYPGYKTSEGVPSELLSQFPILEEALEAMGVVVWPMVYYEADDALAAAAAKAATDDRVRQVIICTPDKDLSQCVVSTRVVQLDRRRDVLRDEAGVVAKFGVKPESIPDYLAVVGDSADGFPGVPGWGPKAASLSLSRYVHLEAIPKDFRDWHPSIRSAQRLSLSLFSSWTDALLFRILATLRVDVPVFDTVDDLRWKGPRPSFEKQCHRMKSPDLLSRAVSAGARQ
;
A
#
# COMPACT_ATOMS: atom_id res chain seq x y z
N MET A 1 20.58 7.47 -2.94
CA MET A 1 20.53 6.92 -4.31
C MET A 1 19.16 6.27 -4.45
N TRP A 2 18.33 6.75 -5.36
CA TRP A 2 17.09 6.08 -5.67
C TRP A 2 17.41 4.77 -6.36
N VAL A 3 16.96 3.69 -5.79
CA VAL A 3 17.07 2.40 -6.42
C VAL A 3 15.70 2.14 -7.07
N ALA A 4 15.72 1.81 -8.33
CA ALA A 4 14.53 1.39 -9.04
C ALA A 4 14.00 0.12 -8.36
N SER A 5 12.69 0.06 -8.10
CA SER A 5 12.06 -1.16 -7.59
C SER A 5 11.99 -2.20 -8.71
N PHE A 6 11.74 -3.46 -8.38
CA PHE A 6 11.53 -4.51 -9.38
C PHE A 6 10.42 -4.15 -10.41
N ARG A 7 9.50 -3.25 -10.03
CA ARG A 7 8.43 -2.79 -10.92
C ARG A 7 8.95 -1.99 -12.11
N ASN A 8 10.07 -1.27 -11.94
CA ASN A 8 10.72 -0.55 -13.04
C ASN A 8 11.35 -1.49 -14.06
N ASP A 9 11.78 -2.70 -13.63
CA ASP A 9 12.26 -3.73 -14.56
C ASP A 9 11.11 -4.29 -15.43
N LEU A 10 9.88 -4.33 -14.88
CA LEU A 10 8.69 -4.81 -15.58
C LEU A 10 8.06 -3.76 -16.48
N TYR A 11 8.09 -2.49 -16.07
CA TYR A 11 7.44 -1.39 -16.76
C TYR A 11 8.27 -0.10 -16.63
N PRO A 12 8.96 0.32 -17.70
CA PRO A 12 9.80 1.52 -17.68
C PRO A 12 9.05 2.82 -17.32
N GLY A 13 7.73 2.85 -17.55
CA GLY A 13 6.87 3.98 -17.20
C GLY A 13 6.42 4.01 -15.73
N TYR A 14 6.82 3.01 -14.93
CA TYR A 14 6.51 3.00 -13.51
C TYR A 14 7.19 4.19 -12.82
N LYS A 15 6.55 4.70 -11.76
CA LYS A 15 7.01 5.90 -11.04
C LYS A 15 8.53 5.95 -10.88
N THR A 16 9.10 7.10 -11.17
CA THR A 16 10.52 7.37 -10.97
C THR A 16 10.66 8.45 -9.89
N SER A 17 11.90 8.63 -9.42
CA SER A 17 12.22 9.76 -8.52
C SER A 17 12.51 11.05 -9.26
N GLU A 18 12.29 11.08 -10.54
CA GLU A 18 12.52 12.29 -11.34
C GLU A 18 11.72 13.47 -10.78
N GLY A 19 12.42 14.58 -10.55
CA GLY A 19 11.81 15.77 -9.96
C GLY A 19 11.77 15.82 -8.41
N VAL A 20 12.21 14.77 -7.71
CA VAL A 20 12.34 14.83 -6.24
C VAL A 20 13.59 15.64 -5.87
N PRO A 21 13.46 16.73 -5.09
CA PRO A 21 14.61 17.54 -4.68
C PRO A 21 15.65 16.72 -3.90
N SER A 22 16.93 16.95 -4.21
CA SER A 22 18.06 16.27 -3.54
C SER A 22 18.07 16.52 -2.03
N GLU A 23 17.62 17.70 -1.60
CA GLU A 23 17.49 18.08 -0.21
C GLU A 23 16.47 17.20 0.54
N LEU A 24 15.41 16.74 -0.12
CA LEU A 24 14.45 15.81 0.45
C LEU A 24 15.06 14.41 0.55
N LEU A 25 15.71 13.94 -0.52
CA LEU A 25 16.36 12.62 -0.54
C LEU A 25 17.43 12.49 0.55
N SER A 26 18.20 13.56 0.81
CA SER A 26 19.24 13.57 1.83
C SER A 26 18.72 13.45 3.27
N GLN A 27 17.42 13.64 3.49
CA GLN A 27 16.80 13.54 4.81
C GLN A 27 16.39 12.10 5.16
N PHE A 28 16.21 11.21 4.19
CA PHE A 28 15.77 9.84 4.46
C PHE A 28 16.71 9.07 5.38
N PRO A 29 18.04 9.05 5.18
CA PRO A 29 18.93 8.35 6.11
C PRO A 29 18.88 8.95 7.53
N ILE A 30 18.72 10.26 7.64
CA ILE A 30 18.60 10.95 8.95
C ILE A 30 17.31 10.53 9.66
N LEU A 31 16.22 10.39 8.91
CA LEU A 31 14.94 9.93 9.43
C LEU A 31 15.01 8.46 9.90
N GLU A 32 15.61 7.60 9.10
CA GLU A 32 15.81 6.18 9.45
C GLU A 32 16.64 6.04 10.73
N GLU A 33 17.80 6.71 10.81
CA GLU A 33 18.63 6.74 12.04
C GLU A 33 17.85 7.26 13.26
N ALA A 34 17.02 8.28 13.08
CA ALA A 34 16.23 8.85 14.17
C ALA A 34 15.13 7.90 14.65
N LEU A 35 14.45 7.21 13.73
CA LEU A 35 13.43 6.21 14.04
C LEU A 35 14.04 4.99 14.74
N GLU A 36 15.17 4.50 14.27
CA GLU A 36 15.91 3.41 14.94
C GLU A 36 16.35 3.81 16.36
N ALA A 37 16.87 5.03 16.52
CA ALA A 37 17.24 5.56 17.83
C ALA A 37 16.02 5.74 18.75
N MET A 38 14.85 6.08 18.20
CA MET A 38 13.59 6.13 18.92
C MET A 38 13.09 4.72 19.32
N GLY A 39 13.73 3.66 18.84
CA GLY A 39 13.38 2.28 19.14
C GLY A 39 12.31 1.67 18.22
N VAL A 40 11.96 2.37 17.16
CA VAL A 40 11.06 1.85 16.11
C VAL A 40 11.85 0.92 15.19
N VAL A 41 11.22 -0.18 14.77
CA VAL A 41 11.81 -1.06 13.77
C VAL A 41 11.69 -0.39 12.40
N VAL A 42 12.81 -0.30 11.70
CA VAL A 42 12.89 0.34 10.37
C VAL A 42 13.28 -0.72 9.34
N TRP A 43 12.59 -0.72 8.22
CA TRP A 43 12.88 -1.59 7.08
C TRP A 43 13.31 -0.73 5.88
N PRO A 44 14.61 -0.42 5.73
CA PRO A 44 15.09 0.31 4.55
C PRO A 44 14.93 -0.57 3.32
N MET A 45 14.01 -0.19 2.44
CA MET A 45 13.74 -0.94 1.21
C MET A 45 14.56 -0.37 0.06
N VAL A 46 15.12 -1.26 -0.75
CA VAL A 46 15.94 -0.92 -1.93
C VAL A 46 15.31 -1.52 -3.18
N TYR A 47 15.11 -2.82 -3.22
CA TYR A 47 14.52 -3.55 -4.35
C TYR A 47 12.99 -3.59 -4.26
N TYR A 48 12.46 -3.65 -3.06
CA TYR A 48 11.03 -3.55 -2.77
C TYR A 48 10.66 -2.11 -2.38
N GLU A 49 9.38 -1.81 -2.38
CA GLU A 49 8.86 -0.53 -1.91
C GLU A 49 8.44 -0.61 -0.43
N ALA A 50 8.30 0.56 0.19
CA ALA A 50 7.79 0.64 1.57
C ALA A 50 6.41 -0.03 1.72
N ASP A 51 5.58 0.07 0.67
CA ASP A 51 4.25 -0.52 0.64
C ASP A 51 4.30 -2.06 0.63
N ASP A 52 5.29 -2.65 -0.05
CA ASP A 52 5.53 -4.09 -0.01
C ASP A 52 5.95 -4.54 1.41
N ALA A 53 6.82 -3.78 2.07
CA ALA A 53 7.21 -4.07 3.45
C ALA A 53 6.01 -3.98 4.41
N LEU A 54 5.17 -2.96 4.27
CA LEU A 54 3.94 -2.81 5.06
C LEU A 54 2.96 -3.96 4.81
N ALA A 55 2.78 -4.38 3.56
CA ALA A 55 1.92 -5.50 3.19
C ALA A 55 2.44 -6.82 3.77
N ALA A 56 3.74 -7.10 3.62
CA ALA A 56 4.38 -8.30 4.17
C ALA A 56 4.31 -8.34 5.70
N ALA A 57 4.59 -7.21 6.35
CA ALA A 57 4.51 -7.09 7.80
C ALA A 57 3.07 -7.30 8.30
N ALA A 58 2.09 -6.71 7.63
CA ALA A 58 0.69 -6.85 8.00
C ALA A 58 0.21 -8.29 7.83
N ALA A 59 0.52 -8.93 6.68
CA ALA A 59 0.16 -10.31 6.41
C ALA A 59 0.78 -11.25 7.45
N LYS A 60 2.08 -11.11 7.75
CA LYS A 60 2.79 -11.94 8.73
C LYS A 60 2.27 -11.73 10.15
N ALA A 61 2.09 -10.48 10.58
CA ALA A 61 1.56 -10.18 11.92
C ALA A 61 0.12 -10.70 12.11
N ALA A 62 -0.70 -10.68 11.06
CA ALA A 62 -2.08 -11.15 11.13
C ALA A 62 -2.21 -12.66 11.37
N THR A 63 -1.16 -13.45 11.09
CA THR A 63 -1.15 -14.91 11.35
C THR A 63 -0.84 -15.27 12.80
N ASP A 64 -0.34 -14.33 13.62
CA ASP A 64 -0.04 -14.60 15.03
C ASP A 64 -1.27 -14.32 15.89
N ASP A 65 -1.76 -15.34 16.61
CA ASP A 65 -2.98 -15.25 17.43
C ASP A 65 -2.85 -14.27 18.62
N ARG A 66 -1.63 -13.93 19.02
CA ARG A 66 -1.35 -12.93 20.07
C ARG A 66 -1.60 -11.49 19.59
N VAL A 67 -1.58 -11.27 18.28
CA VAL A 67 -1.87 -9.96 17.68
C VAL A 67 -3.38 -9.78 17.60
N ARG A 68 -3.93 -8.84 18.34
CA ARG A 68 -5.35 -8.55 18.30
C ARG A 68 -5.80 -7.87 17.00
N GLN A 69 -5.00 -6.92 16.52
CA GLN A 69 -5.28 -6.13 15.32
C GLN A 69 -3.98 -5.59 14.73
N VAL A 70 -3.92 -5.53 13.42
CA VAL A 70 -2.87 -4.84 12.67
C VAL A 70 -3.44 -3.55 12.10
N ILE A 71 -2.77 -2.42 12.35
CA ILE A 71 -3.19 -1.11 11.85
C ILE A 71 -2.11 -0.56 10.90
N ILE A 72 -2.43 -0.48 9.61
CA ILE A 72 -1.54 0.11 8.60
C ILE A 72 -1.83 1.62 8.54
N CYS A 73 -0.91 2.43 9.08
CA CYS A 73 -1.08 3.88 9.20
C CYS A 73 -0.65 4.60 7.91
N THR A 74 -1.47 4.56 6.89
CA THR A 74 -1.22 5.22 5.60
C THR A 74 -2.52 5.67 4.93
N PRO A 75 -2.54 6.81 4.20
CA PRO A 75 -3.67 7.19 3.36
C PRO A 75 -3.65 6.50 2.00
N ASP A 76 -2.57 5.76 1.67
CA ASP A 76 -2.35 5.18 0.35
C ASP A 76 -3.43 4.14 0.02
N LYS A 77 -4.00 4.27 -1.18
CA LYS A 77 -5.09 3.41 -1.64
C LYS A 77 -4.67 1.97 -1.89
N ASP A 78 -3.41 1.77 -2.23
CA ASP A 78 -2.87 0.46 -2.61
C ASP A 78 -2.85 -0.50 -1.42
N LEU A 79 -2.59 0.03 -0.22
CA LEU A 79 -2.63 -0.74 1.04
C LEU A 79 -4.06 -1.19 1.43
N SER A 80 -5.09 -0.71 0.73
CA SER A 80 -6.46 -1.21 0.94
C SER A 80 -6.61 -2.68 0.53
N GLN A 81 -5.72 -3.23 -0.30
CA GLN A 81 -5.67 -4.66 -0.63
C GLN A 81 -5.26 -5.54 0.55
N CYS A 82 -4.56 -4.97 1.53
CA CYS A 82 -4.09 -5.69 2.73
C CYS A 82 -5.15 -5.80 3.83
N VAL A 83 -6.28 -5.13 3.69
CA VAL A 83 -7.34 -5.12 4.69
C VAL A 83 -8.02 -6.49 4.76
N VAL A 84 -8.18 -7.02 5.99
CA VAL A 84 -8.82 -8.31 6.25
C VAL A 84 -9.84 -8.13 7.37
N SER A 85 -11.11 -8.10 7.02
CA SER A 85 -12.20 -7.90 7.98
C SER A 85 -11.92 -6.72 8.93
N THR A 86 -11.92 -6.97 10.24
CA THR A 86 -11.51 -6.03 11.30
C THR A 86 -10.11 -6.37 11.86
N ARG A 87 -9.48 -7.43 11.35
CA ARG A 87 -8.18 -7.93 11.81
C ARG A 87 -7.01 -7.10 11.31
N VAL A 88 -7.02 -6.76 10.02
CA VAL A 88 -6.06 -5.84 9.40
C VAL A 88 -6.85 -4.65 8.87
N VAL A 89 -6.54 -3.46 9.37
CA VAL A 89 -7.26 -2.24 9.04
C VAL A 89 -6.29 -1.16 8.58
N GLN A 90 -6.76 -0.22 7.78
CA GLN A 90 -6.01 0.93 7.31
C GLN A 90 -6.44 2.19 8.06
N LEU A 91 -5.50 3.00 8.53
CA LEU A 91 -5.75 4.26 9.23
C LEU A 91 -5.15 5.45 8.46
N ASP A 92 -6.00 6.32 7.94
CA ASP A 92 -5.61 7.64 7.48
C ASP A 92 -5.55 8.60 8.66
N ARG A 93 -4.36 8.78 9.24
CA ARG A 93 -4.16 9.63 10.42
C ARG A 93 -4.41 11.12 10.18
N ARG A 94 -4.36 11.58 8.93
CA ARG A 94 -4.60 13.00 8.61
C ARG A 94 -6.10 13.32 8.65
N ARG A 95 -6.93 12.34 8.25
CA ARG A 95 -8.39 12.48 8.21
C ARG A 95 -9.07 11.80 9.40
N ASP A 96 -8.31 11.08 10.22
CA ASP A 96 -8.81 10.25 11.32
C ASP A 96 -9.86 9.21 10.86
N VAL A 97 -9.56 8.57 9.73
CA VAL A 97 -10.46 7.60 9.10
C VAL A 97 -9.86 6.20 9.20
N LEU A 98 -10.46 5.35 10.01
CA LEU A 98 -10.17 3.92 10.06
C LEU A 98 -11.01 3.19 9.01
N ARG A 99 -10.37 2.37 8.17
CA ARG A 99 -11.02 1.53 7.14
C ARG A 99 -10.77 0.07 7.44
N ASP A 100 -11.84 -0.63 7.71
CA ASP A 100 -11.96 -2.09 7.66
C ASP A 100 -12.44 -2.51 6.26
N GLU A 101 -12.78 -3.78 6.09
CA GLU A 101 -13.27 -4.30 4.81
C GLU A 101 -14.54 -3.56 4.32
N ALA A 102 -15.47 -3.27 5.23
CA ALA A 102 -16.66 -2.51 4.88
C ALA A 102 -16.32 -1.09 4.42
N GLY A 103 -15.33 -0.45 5.06
CA GLY A 103 -14.81 0.85 4.67
C GLY A 103 -14.10 0.84 3.32
N VAL A 104 -13.42 -0.25 2.96
CA VAL A 104 -12.84 -0.43 1.61
C VAL A 104 -13.96 -0.54 0.57
N VAL A 105 -14.96 -1.39 0.83
CA VAL A 105 -16.11 -1.55 -0.07
C VAL A 105 -16.87 -0.23 -0.22
N ALA A 106 -17.08 0.51 0.86
CA ALA A 106 -17.75 1.83 0.79
C ALA A 106 -16.97 2.84 -0.07
N LYS A 107 -15.63 2.78 -0.04
CA LYS A 107 -14.77 3.72 -0.79
C LYS A 107 -14.63 3.35 -2.26
N PHE A 108 -14.40 2.07 -2.58
CA PHE A 108 -14.04 1.62 -3.94
C PHE A 108 -15.17 0.86 -4.65
N GLY A 109 -16.19 0.41 -3.90
CA GLY A 109 -17.26 -0.45 -4.43
C GLY A 109 -16.82 -1.89 -4.68
N VAL A 110 -15.62 -2.28 -4.23
CA VAL A 110 -15.06 -3.63 -4.36
C VAL A 110 -14.43 -4.08 -3.05
N LYS A 111 -14.24 -5.38 -2.89
CA LYS A 111 -13.55 -5.95 -1.73
C LYS A 111 -12.03 -5.73 -1.82
N PRO A 112 -11.28 -5.84 -0.70
CA PRO A 112 -9.83 -5.72 -0.67
C PRO A 112 -9.12 -6.58 -1.70
N GLU A 113 -9.53 -7.82 -1.90
CA GLU A 113 -8.95 -8.77 -2.87
C GLU A 113 -9.02 -8.29 -4.33
N SER A 114 -9.98 -7.43 -4.66
CA SER A 114 -10.16 -6.87 -6.00
C SER A 114 -9.42 -5.53 -6.21
N ILE A 115 -8.76 -4.98 -5.20
CA ILE A 115 -8.07 -3.67 -5.32
C ILE A 115 -6.98 -3.70 -6.39
N PRO A 116 -6.11 -4.73 -6.51
CA PRO A 116 -5.13 -4.78 -7.58
C PRO A 116 -5.77 -4.78 -8.98
N ASP A 117 -6.84 -5.54 -9.17
CA ASP A 117 -7.59 -5.58 -10.42
C ASP A 117 -8.29 -4.25 -10.72
N TYR A 118 -8.83 -3.60 -9.68
CA TYR A 118 -9.44 -2.29 -9.80
C TYR A 118 -8.43 -1.23 -10.26
N LEU A 119 -7.24 -1.20 -9.65
CA LEU A 119 -6.17 -0.27 -10.04
C LEU A 119 -5.65 -0.57 -11.44
N ALA A 120 -5.52 -1.85 -11.79
CA ALA A 120 -5.08 -2.26 -13.12
C ALA A 120 -5.96 -1.70 -14.25
N VAL A 121 -7.28 -1.68 -14.07
CA VAL A 121 -8.18 -1.18 -15.13
C VAL A 121 -8.42 0.32 -15.05
N VAL A 122 -8.45 0.90 -13.86
CA VAL A 122 -8.65 2.35 -13.67
C VAL A 122 -7.39 3.14 -13.98
N GLY A 123 -6.22 2.54 -13.75
CA GLY A 123 -4.93 3.18 -13.82
C GLY A 123 -4.53 3.86 -12.52
N ASP A 124 -3.25 4.16 -12.42
CA ASP A 124 -2.64 4.91 -11.34
C ASP A 124 -1.62 5.91 -11.87
N SER A 125 -2.02 7.17 -11.91
CA SER A 125 -1.14 8.24 -12.40
C SER A 125 0.04 8.51 -11.47
N ALA A 126 -0.08 8.22 -10.17
CA ALA A 126 1.01 8.38 -9.22
C ALA A 126 2.09 7.32 -9.44
N ASP A 127 1.69 6.12 -9.82
CA ASP A 127 2.57 4.99 -10.13
C ASP A 127 2.95 4.92 -11.63
N GLY A 128 2.33 5.76 -12.46
CA GLY A 128 2.70 5.96 -13.87
C GLY A 128 2.05 5.00 -14.86
N PHE A 129 1.08 4.17 -14.49
CA PHE A 129 0.40 3.30 -15.43
C PHE A 129 -1.04 3.78 -15.75
N PRO A 130 -1.44 3.77 -17.03
CA PRO A 130 -2.64 4.46 -17.50
C PRO A 130 -3.96 3.71 -17.26
N GLY A 131 -3.89 2.42 -16.94
CA GLY A 131 -5.07 1.56 -16.92
C GLY A 131 -5.58 1.17 -18.31
N VAL A 132 -6.80 0.59 -18.34
CA VAL A 132 -7.43 0.14 -19.58
C VAL A 132 -8.30 1.24 -20.17
N PRO A 133 -8.14 1.59 -21.47
CA PRO A 133 -8.88 2.68 -22.08
C PRO A 133 -10.40 2.57 -21.90
N GLY A 134 -11.01 3.65 -21.40
CA GLY A 134 -12.46 3.74 -21.19
C GLY A 134 -12.95 3.11 -19.89
N TRP A 135 -12.10 2.42 -19.14
CA TRP A 135 -12.42 1.95 -17.80
C TRP A 135 -12.19 3.09 -16.79
N GLY A 136 -13.17 3.36 -15.98
CA GLY A 136 -13.09 4.30 -14.88
C GLY A 136 -13.64 3.68 -13.60
N PRO A 137 -13.58 4.41 -12.48
CA PRO A 137 -13.96 3.89 -11.16
C PRO A 137 -15.33 3.20 -11.15
N LYS A 138 -16.32 3.79 -11.80
CA LYS A 138 -17.69 3.25 -11.81
C LYS A 138 -17.79 1.91 -12.57
N ALA A 139 -17.15 1.80 -13.73
CA ALA A 139 -17.15 0.54 -14.50
C ALA A 139 -16.38 -0.55 -13.76
N ALA A 140 -15.22 -0.21 -13.21
CA ALA A 140 -14.40 -1.12 -12.41
C ALA A 140 -15.17 -1.62 -11.17
N SER A 141 -15.79 -0.73 -10.40
CA SER A 141 -16.59 -1.11 -9.22
C SER A 141 -17.74 -2.05 -9.59
N LEU A 142 -18.53 -1.71 -10.61
CA LEU A 142 -19.68 -2.53 -11.01
C LEU A 142 -19.27 -3.91 -11.53
N SER A 143 -18.14 -4.00 -12.22
CA SER A 143 -17.64 -5.27 -12.74
C SER A 143 -16.99 -6.10 -11.64
N LEU A 144 -16.06 -5.53 -10.89
CA LEU A 144 -15.29 -6.29 -9.89
C LEU A 144 -16.06 -6.60 -8.61
N SER A 145 -17.09 -5.82 -8.26
CA SER A 145 -17.99 -6.22 -7.17
C SER A 145 -18.75 -7.51 -7.48
N ARG A 146 -18.87 -7.88 -8.75
CA ARG A 146 -19.55 -9.09 -9.19
C ARG A 146 -18.60 -10.22 -9.55
N TYR A 147 -17.56 -9.89 -10.30
CA TYR A 147 -16.64 -10.90 -10.87
C TYR A 147 -15.37 -11.09 -10.03
N VAL A 148 -15.11 -10.22 -9.09
CA VAL A 148 -13.97 -10.21 -8.16
C VAL A 148 -12.64 -9.99 -8.87
N HIS A 149 -12.29 -10.82 -9.84
CA HIS A 149 -11.04 -10.76 -10.59
C HIS A 149 -11.28 -10.60 -12.11
N LEU A 150 -10.28 -10.06 -12.82
CA LEU A 150 -10.35 -9.81 -14.26
C LEU A 150 -10.65 -11.08 -15.05
N GLU A 151 -10.11 -12.22 -14.64
CA GLU A 151 -10.28 -13.52 -15.31
C GLU A 151 -11.72 -14.04 -15.23
N ALA A 152 -12.48 -13.64 -14.23
CA ALA A 152 -13.87 -14.04 -14.08
C ALA A 152 -14.84 -13.18 -14.90
N ILE A 153 -14.36 -12.09 -15.49
CA ILE A 153 -15.17 -11.24 -16.38
C ILE A 153 -15.45 -12.00 -17.69
N PRO A 154 -16.73 -12.25 -18.05
CA PRO A 154 -17.05 -12.97 -19.27
C PRO A 154 -16.50 -12.25 -20.52
N LYS A 155 -15.96 -13.01 -21.47
CA LYS A 155 -15.48 -12.43 -22.74
C LYS A 155 -16.61 -11.86 -23.59
N ASP A 156 -17.76 -12.53 -23.57
CA ASP A 156 -18.95 -12.04 -24.26
C ASP A 156 -19.65 -10.98 -23.39
N PHE A 157 -19.70 -9.74 -23.88
CA PHE A 157 -20.34 -8.65 -23.17
C PHE A 157 -21.85 -8.86 -22.92
N ARG A 158 -22.50 -9.76 -23.68
CA ARG A 158 -23.90 -10.12 -23.52
C ARG A 158 -24.17 -10.85 -22.20
N ASP A 159 -23.16 -11.49 -21.65
CA ASP A 159 -23.21 -12.17 -20.35
C ASP A 159 -22.92 -11.22 -19.17
N TRP A 160 -22.63 -9.95 -19.48
CA TRP A 160 -22.37 -8.96 -18.44
C TRP A 160 -23.66 -8.51 -17.76
N HIS A 161 -23.52 -8.12 -16.50
CA HIS A 161 -24.68 -7.60 -15.75
C HIS A 161 -25.23 -6.32 -16.42
N PRO A 162 -26.57 -6.20 -16.58
CA PRO A 162 -27.19 -5.06 -17.29
C PRO A 162 -26.90 -3.66 -16.72
N SER A 163 -26.49 -3.59 -15.44
CA SER A 163 -26.07 -2.32 -14.82
C SER A 163 -24.74 -1.77 -15.38
N ILE A 164 -23.94 -2.60 -16.05
CA ILE A 164 -22.66 -2.19 -16.62
C ILE A 164 -22.92 -1.55 -17.97
N ARG A 165 -22.98 -0.22 -17.96
CA ARG A 165 -23.22 0.56 -19.20
C ARG A 165 -22.02 0.42 -20.14
N SER A 166 -22.29 0.42 -21.45
CA SER A 166 -21.27 0.31 -22.49
C SER A 166 -20.44 -1.00 -22.40
N ALA A 167 -21.06 -2.08 -21.94
CA ALA A 167 -20.42 -3.39 -21.75
C ALA A 167 -19.65 -3.86 -22.99
N GLN A 168 -20.21 -3.69 -24.21
CA GLN A 168 -19.53 -4.04 -25.46
C GLN A 168 -18.20 -3.28 -25.62
N ARG A 169 -18.19 -1.97 -25.43
CA ARG A 169 -16.97 -1.16 -25.56
C ARG A 169 -15.94 -1.52 -24.49
N LEU A 170 -16.39 -1.69 -23.25
CA LEU A 170 -15.53 -2.06 -22.13
C LEU A 170 -14.93 -3.45 -22.32
N SER A 171 -15.72 -4.43 -22.79
CA SER A 171 -15.25 -5.78 -23.10
C SER A 171 -14.19 -5.76 -24.21
N LEU A 172 -14.47 -5.08 -25.33
CA LEU A 172 -13.51 -4.93 -26.42
C LEU A 172 -12.21 -4.28 -25.94
N SER A 173 -12.29 -3.20 -25.15
CA SER A 173 -11.11 -2.53 -24.62
C SER A 173 -10.31 -3.43 -23.68
N LEU A 174 -10.96 -4.11 -22.74
CA LEU A 174 -10.30 -4.98 -21.78
C LEU A 174 -9.56 -6.13 -22.49
N PHE A 175 -10.25 -6.83 -23.38
CA PHE A 175 -9.67 -8.01 -24.02
C PHE A 175 -8.65 -7.68 -25.12
N SER A 176 -8.73 -6.49 -25.74
CA SER A 176 -7.66 -6.02 -26.63
C SER A 176 -6.43 -5.50 -25.87
N SER A 177 -6.58 -5.08 -24.63
CA SER A 177 -5.47 -4.64 -23.75
C SER A 177 -5.18 -5.66 -22.64
N TRP A 178 -5.51 -6.93 -22.84
CA TRP A 178 -5.45 -7.94 -21.78
C TRP A 178 -4.07 -8.09 -21.15
N THR A 179 -3.03 -8.12 -22.00
CA THR A 179 -1.64 -8.22 -21.54
C THR A 179 -1.25 -7.03 -20.67
N ASP A 180 -1.65 -5.82 -21.08
CA ASP A 180 -1.37 -4.60 -20.32
C ASP A 180 -2.15 -4.58 -18.99
N ALA A 181 -3.41 -5.01 -19.00
CA ALA A 181 -4.21 -5.11 -17.78
C ALA A 181 -3.59 -6.06 -16.76
N LEU A 182 -3.08 -7.21 -17.22
CA LEU A 182 -2.36 -8.15 -16.34
C LEU A 182 -1.04 -7.57 -15.83
N LEU A 183 -0.29 -6.87 -16.69
CA LEU A 183 0.93 -6.18 -16.27
C LEU A 183 0.62 -5.12 -15.21
N PHE A 184 -0.37 -4.27 -15.43
CA PHE A 184 -0.76 -3.23 -14.48
C PHE A 184 -1.25 -3.84 -13.14
N ARG A 185 -1.92 -4.99 -13.18
CA ARG A 185 -2.26 -5.72 -11.96
C ARG A 185 -1.02 -6.19 -11.21
N ILE A 186 0.00 -6.71 -11.91
CA ILE A 186 1.28 -7.08 -11.28
C ILE A 186 1.92 -5.86 -10.61
N LEU A 187 1.93 -4.70 -11.28
CA LEU A 187 2.46 -3.45 -10.73
C LEU A 187 1.69 -2.98 -9.49
N ALA A 188 0.35 -3.12 -9.50
CA ALA A 188 -0.52 -2.74 -8.39
C ALA A 188 -0.54 -3.76 -7.23
N THR A 189 -0.09 -4.99 -7.45
CA THR A 189 -0.09 -6.02 -6.41
C THR A 189 1.11 -5.87 -5.49
N LEU A 190 0.84 -5.73 -4.19
CA LEU A 190 1.88 -5.64 -3.18
C LEU A 190 2.45 -7.02 -2.85
N ARG A 191 3.77 -7.06 -2.66
CA ARG A 191 4.49 -8.28 -2.26
C ARG A 191 4.29 -8.54 -0.77
N VAL A 192 4.01 -9.79 -0.43
CA VAL A 192 3.85 -10.22 0.97
C VAL A 192 4.96 -11.17 1.43
N ASP A 193 5.90 -11.46 0.55
CA ASP A 193 7.04 -12.34 0.77
C ASP A 193 8.35 -11.57 1.05
N VAL A 194 8.25 -10.27 1.33
CA VAL A 194 9.39 -9.43 1.70
C VAL A 194 9.86 -9.79 3.11
N PRO A 195 11.15 -9.99 3.34
CA PRO A 195 11.68 -10.23 4.68
C PRO A 195 11.57 -8.96 5.54
N VAL A 196 10.81 -9.03 6.64
CA VAL A 196 10.54 -7.87 7.50
C VAL A 196 10.90 -8.11 8.97
N PHE A 197 10.47 -9.21 9.58
CA PHE A 197 10.80 -9.61 10.97
C PHE A 197 10.64 -11.11 11.10
N ASP A 198 11.20 -11.72 12.15
CA ASP A 198 11.06 -13.14 12.40
C ASP A 198 9.82 -13.45 13.23
N THR A 199 9.63 -12.75 14.33
CA THR A 199 8.47 -12.88 15.22
C THR A 199 7.87 -11.52 15.54
N VAL A 200 6.60 -11.48 15.93
CA VAL A 200 5.94 -10.22 16.33
C VAL A 200 6.58 -9.56 17.56
N ASP A 201 7.32 -10.33 18.35
CA ASP A 201 8.05 -9.81 19.51
C ASP A 201 9.21 -8.89 19.11
N ASP A 202 9.75 -9.06 17.89
CA ASP A 202 10.78 -8.19 17.31
C ASP A 202 10.26 -6.77 17.07
N LEU A 203 8.96 -6.62 16.89
CA LEU A 203 8.30 -5.34 16.68
C LEU A 203 7.96 -4.60 17.97
N ARG A 204 8.16 -5.26 19.12
CA ARG A 204 7.78 -4.69 20.41
C ARG A 204 8.62 -3.45 20.71
N TRP A 205 7.97 -2.30 20.73
CA TRP A 205 8.63 -1.08 21.12
C TRP A 205 8.95 -1.08 22.62
N LYS A 206 10.22 -0.83 22.96
CA LYS A 206 10.76 -0.84 24.32
C LYS A 206 11.13 0.56 24.82
N GLY A 207 10.71 1.60 24.08
CA GLY A 207 11.09 2.98 24.34
C GLY A 207 12.32 3.41 23.54
N PRO A 208 12.68 4.71 23.65
CA PRO A 208 13.83 5.25 22.94
C PRO A 208 15.14 4.68 23.46
N ARG A 209 16.08 4.45 22.56
CA ARG A 209 17.46 4.04 22.87
C ARG A 209 18.26 5.23 23.43
N PRO A 210 19.36 5.01 24.17
CA PRO A 210 20.21 6.10 24.68
C PRO A 210 20.72 7.05 23.59
N SER A 211 20.90 6.56 22.35
CA SER A 211 21.32 7.37 21.21
C SER A 211 20.28 8.38 20.73
N PHE A 212 19.02 8.27 21.15
CA PHE A 212 17.94 9.14 20.66
C PHE A 212 18.11 10.60 21.08
N GLU A 213 18.64 10.86 22.28
CA GLU A 213 18.95 12.21 22.72
C GLU A 213 19.91 12.93 21.77
N LYS A 214 20.98 12.23 21.33
CA LYS A 214 21.92 12.77 20.34
C LYS A 214 21.23 13.09 19.02
N GLN A 215 20.31 12.24 18.55
CA GLN A 215 19.55 12.49 17.33
C GLN A 215 18.60 13.68 17.47
N CYS A 216 17.94 13.84 18.63
CA CYS A 216 17.10 15.00 18.91
C CYS A 216 17.90 16.32 18.85
N HIS A 217 19.12 16.33 19.39
CA HIS A 217 20.02 17.49 19.28
C HIS A 217 20.44 17.76 17.84
N ARG A 218 20.82 16.74 17.08
CA ARG A 218 21.18 16.86 15.66
C ARG A 218 20.03 17.44 14.82
N MET A 219 18.81 17.02 15.11
CA MET A 219 17.58 17.51 14.43
C MET A 219 17.08 18.84 14.99
N LYS A 220 17.73 19.42 15.99
CA LYS A 220 17.30 20.65 16.69
C LYS A 220 15.88 20.57 17.24
N SER A 221 15.48 19.39 17.72
CA SER A 221 14.13 19.09 18.22
C SER A 221 14.21 18.37 19.59
N PRO A 222 14.68 19.03 20.65
CA PRO A 222 14.90 18.42 21.96
C PRO A 222 13.59 17.95 22.63
N ASP A 223 12.45 18.54 22.29
CA ASP A 223 11.12 18.16 22.77
C ASP A 223 10.70 16.74 22.34
N LEU A 224 11.26 16.20 21.26
CA LEU A 224 10.97 14.84 20.82
C LEU A 224 11.40 13.80 21.86
N LEU A 225 12.48 14.03 22.59
CA LEU A 225 12.94 13.11 23.64
C LEU A 225 11.89 12.98 24.75
N SER A 226 11.41 14.09 25.29
CA SER A 226 10.40 14.10 26.36
C SER A 226 9.09 13.45 25.89
N ARG A 227 8.68 13.67 24.65
CA ARG A 227 7.49 13.05 24.05
C ARG A 227 7.64 11.54 23.91
N ALA A 228 8.78 11.06 23.44
CA ALA A 228 9.05 9.63 23.29
C ALA A 228 9.10 8.92 24.65
N VAL A 229 9.77 9.51 25.65
CA VAL A 229 9.82 8.97 27.03
C VAL A 229 8.41 8.91 27.62
N SER A 230 7.62 9.98 27.47
CA SER A 230 6.25 10.02 27.98
C SER A 230 5.33 9.00 27.31
N ALA A 231 5.56 8.68 26.03
CA ALA A 231 4.81 7.62 25.33
C ALA A 231 5.16 6.22 25.88
N GLY A 232 6.44 5.98 26.25
CA GLY A 232 6.86 4.72 26.87
C GLY A 232 6.31 4.49 28.28
N ALA A 233 6.09 5.56 29.03
CA ALA A 233 5.55 5.46 30.38
C ALA A 233 4.04 5.13 30.44
N ARG A 234 3.35 5.10 29.30
CA ARG A 234 1.91 4.80 29.20
C ARG A 234 1.61 3.35 28.82
N GLN A 235 2.63 2.51 28.65
CA GLN A 235 2.54 1.07 28.39
C GLN A 235 2.64 0.27 29.69
#